data_c75e277eae0d987606730fc2099185f8
#
_entry.id   c75e277eae0d987606730fc2099185f8
#
_cell.length_a   1.000
_cell.length_b   1.000
_cell.length_c   1.000
_cell.angle_alpha   90.00
_cell.angle_beta   90.00
_cell.angle_gamma   90.00
#
_symmetry.space_group_name_H-M   'P 1'
#
loop_
_entity.id
_entity.type
_entity.pdbx_description
1 polymer ?
#
loop_
_entity_poly.entity_id
_entity_poly.type
_entity_poly.pdbx_seq_one_letter_code
_entity_poly.pdbx_strand_id
1 'polypeptide(L)'
;MEKGSPHCKLSVVKALIEADRVKATASAFNGARDLGINDLAGMCAVVMSLTSTDFYKSMTTHADHRIWQDVYRTSTANSADVYLKLTVIDDVLIVSFKEL
;
A
#
# COMPACT_ATOMS: atom_id res chain seq x y z
N MET A 1 8.99 15.19 4.82
CA MET A 1 7.81 16.04 4.58
C MET A 1 6.58 15.17 4.59
N GLU A 2 5.50 15.65 5.18
CA GLU A 2 4.24 14.88 5.30
C GLU A 2 3.06 15.75 4.89
N LYS A 3 1.98 15.11 4.46
CA LYS A 3 0.71 15.79 4.18
C LYS A 3 -0.48 14.87 4.48
N GLY A 4 -1.65 15.47 4.70
CA GLY A 4 -2.87 14.79 5.09
C GLY A 4 -3.78 14.37 3.94
N SER A 5 -3.29 14.42 2.69
CA SER A 5 -4.04 13.97 1.52
C SER A 5 -3.19 13.00 0.71
N PRO A 6 -3.81 12.01 0.02
CA PRO A 6 -3.06 11.09 -0.83
C PRO A 6 -2.32 11.81 -1.94
N HIS A 7 -1.09 11.41 -2.19
CA HIS A 7 -0.31 11.91 -3.33
C HIS A 7 -0.86 11.32 -4.64
N CYS A 8 -1.24 10.05 -4.61
CA CYS A 8 -1.90 9.38 -5.73
C CYS A 8 -3.33 9.02 -5.32
N LYS A 9 -4.31 9.37 -6.16
CA LYS A 9 -5.71 9.03 -5.86
C LYS A 9 -5.89 7.52 -5.76
N LEU A 10 -6.65 7.08 -4.77
CA LEU A 10 -6.90 5.65 -4.54
C LEU A 10 -7.56 5.00 -5.77
N SER A 11 -8.43 5.72 -6.48
CA SER A 11 -9.04 5.23 -7.71
C SER A 11 -8.00 4.91 -8.80
N VAL A 12 -6.93 5.70 -8.87
CA VAL A 12 -5.82 5.47 -9.80
C VAL A 12 -5.03 4.24 -9.38
N VAL A 13 -4.74 4.11 -8.09
CA VAL A 13 -4.05 2.93 -7.55
C VAL A 13 -4.83 1.65 -7.91
N LYS A 14 -6.14 1.65 -7.68
CA LYS A 14 -6.99 0.49 -7.96
C LYS A 14 -7.05 0.17 -9.46
N ALA A 15 -7.12 1.19 -10.30
CA ALA A 15 -7.12 0.99 -11.76
C ALA A 15 -5.81 0.37 -12.25
N LEU A 16 -4.68 0.78 -11.71
CA LEU A 16 -3.37 0.20 -12.05
C LEU A 16 -3.29 -1.26 -11.62
N ILE A 17 -3.80 -1.59 -10.43
CA ILE A 17 -3.83 -2.97 -9.95
C ILE A 17 -4.71 -3.84 -10.85
N GLU A 18 -5.86 -3.35 -11.27
CA GLU A 18 -6.74 -4.07 -12.19
C GLU A 18 -6.07 -4.32 -13.55
N ALA A 19 -5.12 -3.46 -13.94
CA ALA A 19 -4.34 -3.60 -15.17
C ALA A 19 -3.07 -4.44 -14.97
N ASP A 20 -2.91 -5.12 -13.84
CA ASP A 20 -1.72 -5.89 -13.46
C ASP A 20 -0.44 -5.04 -13.39
N ARG A 21 -0.59 -3.74 -13.16
CA ARG A 21 0.55 -2.81 -13.05
C ARG A 21 0.88 -2.59 -11.59
N VAL A 22 1.34 -3.65 -10.93
CA VAL A 22 1.63 -3.65 -9.50
C VAL A 22 2.78 -4.60 -9.18
N LYS A 23 3.59 -4.21 -8.21
CA LYS A 23 4.67 -5.04 -7.65
C LYS A 23 4.82 -4.74 -6.16
N ALA A 24 5.59 -5.56 -5.47
CA ALA A 24 5.83 -5.40 -4.06
C ALA A 24 7.29 -5.66 -3.74
N THR A 25 7.80 -5.03 -2.68
CA THR A 25 9.14 -5.27 -2.19
C THR A 25 9.21 -6.61 -1.45
N ALA A 26 10.43 -7.14 -1.29
CA ALA A 26 10.64 -8.35 -0.48
C ALA A 26 10.16 -8.15 0.96
N SER A 27 10.38 -6.96 1.52
CA SER A 27 9.91 -6.61 2.86
C SER A 27 8.38 -6.68 2.95
N ALA A 28 7.68 -6.16 1.92
CA ALA A 28 6.22 -6.21 1.88
C ALA A 28 5.72 -7.66 1.80
N PHE A 29 6.34 -8.51 0.97
CA PHE A 29 6.00 -9.93 0.90
C PHE A 29 6.21 -10.63 2.24
N ASN A 30 7.31 -10.35 2.93
CA ASN A 30 7.59 -10.96 4.22
C ASN A 30 6.56 -10.56 5.28
N GLY A 31 6.20 -9.29 5.34
CA GLY A 31 5.18 -8.80 6.26
C GLY A 31 3.80 -9.37 5.97
N ALA A 32 3.44 -9.49 4.70
CA ALA A 32 2.17 -10.09 4.29
C ALA A 32 2.09 -11.56 4.69
N ARG A 33 3.20 -12.30 4.54
CA ARG A 33 3.28 -13.71 4.93
C ARG A 33 3.02 -13.89 6.42
N ASP A 34 3.51 -12.99 7.26
CA ASP A 34 3.26 -13.00 8.70
C ASP A 34 1.77 -12.83 9.02
N LEU A 35 1.00 -12.26 8.11
CA LEU A 35 -0.44 -12.07 8.22
C LEU A 35 -1.25 -13.17 7.51
N GLY A 36 -0.57 -14.21 7.03
CA GLY A 36 -1.22 -15.32 6.32
C GLY A 36 -1.49 -15.04 4.84
N ILE A 37 -0.92 -13.98 4.28
CA ILE A 37 -1.09 -13.61 2.88
C ILE A 37 0.20 -14.01 2.14
N ASN A 38 0.11 -14.99 1.24
CA ASN A 38 1.28 -15.67 0.69
C ASN A 38 1.63 -15.28 -0.75
N ASP A 39 0.83 -14.40 -1.38
CA ASP A 39 1.07 -14.02 -2.77
C ASP A 39 0.67 -12.57 -3.03
N LEU A 40 1.08 -12.07 -4.18
CA LEU A 40 0.77 -10.69 -4.60
C LEU A 40 -0.73 -10.48 -4.77
N ALA A 41 -1.45 -11.47 -5.27
CA ALA A 41 -2.90 -11.37 -5.46
C ALA A 41 -3.62 -11.13 -4.14
N GLY A 42 -3.21 -11.80 -3.07
CA GLY A 42 -3.77 -11.60 -1.73
C GLY A 42 -3.48 -10.21 -1.19
N MET A 43 -2.27 -9.69 -1.44
CA MET A 43 -1.90 -8.32 -1.07
C MET A 43 -2.73 -7.30 -1.84
N CYS A 44 -2.91 -7.51 -3.14
CA CYS A 44 -3.73 -6.65 -3.99
C CYS A 44 -5.19 -6.64 -3.54
N ALA A 45 -5.72 -7.77 -3.08
CA ALA A 45 -7.09 -7.84 -2.57
C ALA A 45 -7.29 -6.88 -1.38
N VAL A 46 -6.29 -6.78 -0.50
CA VAL A 46 -6.33 -5.83 0.62
C VAL A 46 -6.32 -4.40 0.10
N VAL A 47 -5.44 -4.09 -0.85
CA VAL A 47 -5.36 -2.73 -1.45
C VAL A 47 -6.68 -2.38 -2.14
N MET A 48 -7.29 -3.31 -2.87
CA MET A 48 -8.56 -3.09 -3.54
C MET A 48 -9.72 -2.85 -2.56
N SER A 49 -9.60 -3.31 -1.32
CA SER A 49 -10.60 -3.08 -0.27
C SER A 49 -10.45 -1.72 0.43
N LEU A 50 -9.37 -1.00 0.19
CA LEU A 50 -9.12 0.29 0.83
C LEU A 50 -10.19 1.31 0.48
N THR A 51 -10.53 2.14 1.48
CA THR A 51 -11.40 3.31 1.30
C THR A 51 -10.67 4.56 1.73
N SER A 52 -11.23 5.72 1.44
CA SER A 52 -10.62 7.00 1.83
C SER A 52 -10.46 7.14 3.35
N THR A 53 -11.29 6.46 4.14
CA THR A 53 -11.19 6.50 5.61
C THR A 53 -9.99 5.72 6.14
N ASP A 54 -9.41 4.82 5.35
CA ASP A 54 -8.22 4.06 5.73
C ASP A 54 -6.93 4.86 5.55
N PHE A 55 -7.00 5.98 4.85
CA PHE A 55 -5.83 6.82 4.62
C PHE A 55 -5.33 7.43 5.93
N TYR A 56 -4.03 7.31 6.16
CA TYR A 56 -3.38 7.87 7.34
C TYR A 56 -2.61 9.16 7.02
N LYS A 57 -1.63 9.07 6.14
CA LYS A 57 -0.80 10.21 5.73
C LYS A 57 -0.03 9.90 4.46
N SER A 58 0.51 10.95 3.83
CA SER A 58 1.49 10.84 2.76
C SER A 58 2.80 11.44 3.23
N MET A 59 3.92 10.82 2.87
CA MET A 59 5.25 11.26 3.31
C MET A 59 6.27 11.04 2.20
N THR A 60 7.31 11.90 2.18
CA THR A 60 8.42 11.70 1.25
C THR A 60 9.42 10.70 1.82
N THR A 61 10.18 10.04 0.93
CA THR A 61 11.23 9.12 1.36
C THR A 61 12.46 9.91 1.84
N HIS A 62 13.26 9.29 2.70
CA HIS A 62 14.53 9.88 3.12
C HIS A 62 15.57 9.93 2.00
N ALA A 63 15.52 8.93 1.12
CA ALA A 63 16.47 8.83 0.01
C ALA A 63 16.17 9.83 -1.11
N ASP A 64 14.91 10.16 -1.35
CA ASP A 64 14.49 11.09 -2.40
C ASP A 64 13.23 11.84 -1.96
N HIS A 65 13.36 13.13 -1.71
CA HIS A 65 12.27 13.99 -1.27
C HIS A 65 11.22 14.24 -2.38
N ARG A 66 11.46 13.77 -3.59
CA ARG A 66 10.49 13.87 -4.70
C ARG A 66 9.57 12.66 -4.76
N ILE A 67 9.88 11.59 -4.04
CA ILE A 67 9.08 10.37 -4.01
C ILE A 67 8.16 10.39 -2.80
N TRP A 68 6.85 10.35 -3.05
CA TRP A 68 5.82 10.31 -2.04
C TRP A 68 5.35 8.88 -1.82
N GLN A 69 5.14 8.54 -0.55
CA GLN A 69 4.58 7.25 -0.15
C GLN A 69 3.28 7.51 0.60
N ASP A 70 2.21 6.90 0.14
CA ASP A 70 0.90 7.00 0.77
C ASP A 70 0.73 5.87 1.77
N VAL A 71 0.40 6.22 3.02
CA VAL A 71 0.26 5.26 4.12
C VAL A 71 -1.21 5.06 4.42
N TYR A 72 -1.62 3.80 4.47
CA TYR A 72 -2.97 3.39 4.83
C TYR A 72 -2.93 2.47 6.04
N ARG A 73 -3.99 2.50 6.84
CA ARG A 73 -4.23 1.57 7.94
C ARG A 73 -5.57 0.92 7.70
N THR A 74 -5.58 -0.40 7.65
CA THR A 74 -6.79 -1.15 7.38
C THR A 74 -6.77 -2.47 8.15
N SER A 75 -7.76 -3.33 7.90
CA SER A 75 -7.84 -4.67 8.48
C SER A 75 -7.98 -5.69 7.37
N THR A 76 -7.42 -6.88 7.60
CA THR A 76 -7.62 -8.03 6.71
C THR A 76 -8.97 -8.69 6.99
N ALA A 77 -9.36 -9.64 6.14
CA ALA A 77 -10.57 -10.44 6.34
C ALA A 77 -10.56 -11.19 7.69
N ASN A 78 -9.38 -11.49 8.23
CA ASN A 78 -9.21 -12.15 9.52
C ASN A 78 -9.13 -11.16 10.70
N SER A 79 -9.49 -9.91 10.47
CA SER A 79 -9.48 -8.82 11.47
C SER A 79 -8.09 -8.48 12.01
N ALA A 80 -7.03 -8.78 11.26
CA ALA A 80 -5.68 -8.34 11.59
C ALA A 80 -5.48 -6.90 11.10
N ASP A 81 -4.96 -6.04 11.96
CA ASP A 81 -4.66 -4.65 11.58
C ASP A 81 -3.40 -4.58 10.74
N VAL A 82 -3.45 -3.82 9.66
CA VAL A 82 -2.38 -3.74 8.67
C VAL A 82 -1.92 -2.29 8.49
N TYR A 83 -0.61 -2.11 8.47
CA TYR A 83 0.06 -0.89 8.05
C TYR A 83 0.54 -1.12 6.61
N LEU A 84 0.10 -0.26 5.70
CA LEU A 84 0.33 -0.41 4.27
C LEU A 84 0.92 0.88 3.71
N LYS A 85 2.02 0.76 2.98
CA LYS A 85 2.68 1.91 2.37
C LYS A 85 2.82 1.66 0.87
N LEU A 86 2.34 2.61 0.07
CA LEU A 86 2.31 2.52 -1.39
C LEU A 86 3.04 3.71 -2.00
N THR A 87 3.68 3.49 -3.14
CA THR A 87 4.10 4.58 -4.03
C THR A 87 3.71 4.23 -5.46
N VAL A 88 3.50 5.24 -6.29
CA VAL A 88 3.18 5.06 -7.71
C VAL A 88 4.23 5.79 -8.52
N ILE A 89 5.03 5.01 -9.25
CA ILE A 89 5.98 5.48 -10.25
C ILE A 89 5.77 4.55 -11.44
N ASP A 90 4.94 4.98 -12.38
CA ASP A 90 4.42 4.17 -13.49
C ASP A 90 3.51 3.06 -12.99
N ASP A 91 4.02 2.10 -12.21
CA ASP A 91 3.26 1.03 -11.58
C ASP A 91 3.07 1.31 -10.09
N VAL A 92 2.09 0.65 -9.47
CA VAL A 92 1.95 0.64 -8.02
C VAL A 92 3.07 -0.22 -7.43
N LEU A 93 3.79 0.33 -6.45
CA LEU A 93 4.75 -0.42 -5.66
C LEU A 93 4.25 -0.48 -4.22
N ILE A 94 4.00 -1.69 -3.74
CA ILE A 94 3.69 -1.93 -2.33
C ILE A 94 5.02 -1.97 -1.59
N VAL A 95 5.33 -0.90 -0.88
CA VAL A 95 6.62 -0.70 -0.22
C VAL A 95 6.68 -1.43 1.11
N SER A 96 5.59 -1.36 1.88
CA SER A 96 5.47 -2.02 3.18
C SER A 96 4.07 -2.62 3.32
N PHE A 97 4.02 -3.78 3.94
CA PHE A 97 2.77 -4.47 4.23
C PHE A 97 3.05 -5.29 5.49
N LYS A 98 2.54 -4.83 6.62
CA LYS A 98 2.91 -5.45 7.90
C LYS A 98 1.80 -5.25 8.92
N GLU A 99 1.86 -6.06 9.99
CA GLU A 99 0.98 -5.90 11.12
C GLU A 99 1.21 -4.54 11.78
N LEU A 100 0.11 -3.89 12.11
CA LEU A 100 0.15 -2.59 12.76
C LEU A 100 0.54 -2.70 14.24
#